data_6d83aa3d4006de5c6918962941be9163
#
_entry.id   6d83aa3d4006de5c6918962941be9163
#
_cell.length_a   1.000
_cell.length_b   1.000
_cell.length_c   1.000
_cell.angle_alpha   90.00
_cell.angle_beta   90.00
_cell.angle_gamma   90.00
#
_symmetry.space_group_name_H-M   'P 1'
#
loop_
_entity.id
_entity.type
_entity.pdbx_description
1 polymer ?
#
loop_
_entity_poly.entity_id
_entity_poly.type
_entity_poly.pdbx_seq_one_letter_code
_entity_poly.pdbx_strand_id
1 'polypeptide(L)'
;MSKNKKIILSSILLALLIILSRILSIKTPIMKISFAFIPTMLCAIWLGPKWTVLINVLGDVIGAILFPTGPYFIGYTISTAIAAYIYGTLLYKKSENIYTDKQLIIRVIIATILVSIIVNMGLNTLWTSITSGKAFIVLFSTRFIKQIIMIPIHISVTIFLEKILRKPFEKYLRGSDD
;
A
#
# COMPACT_ATOMS: atom_id res chain seq x y z
N MET A 1 11.27 1.29 19.04
CA MET A 1 9.82 1.13 19.26
C MET A 1 9.54 -0.21 19.92
N SER A 2 8.85 -0.24 21.06
CA SER A 2 8.51 -1.47 21.77
C SER A 2 7.59 -2.37 20.93
N LYS A 3 7.58 -3.69 21.23
CA LYS A 3 6.75 -4.68 20.51
C LYS A 3 5.25 -4.32 20.60
N ASN A 4 4.81 -3.88 21.77
CA ASN A 4 3.41 -3.51 22.01
C ASN A 4 2.98 -2.30 21.16
N LYS A 5 3.81 -1.25 21.07
CA LYS A 5 3.54 -0.09 20.21
C LYS A 5 3.44 -0.47 18.72
N LYS A 6 4.27 -1.41 18.26
CA LYS A 6 4.19 -1.91 16.89
C LYS A 6 2.86 -2.63 16.63
N ILE A 7 2.42 -3.46 17.57
CA ILE A 7 1.16 -4.20 17.43
C ILE A 7 -0.03 -3.22 17.39
N ILE A 8 -0.10 -2.26 18.32
CA ILE A 8 -1.18 -1.27 18.37
C ILE A 8 -1.26 -0.48 17.06
N LEU A 9 -0.13 0.06 16.61
CA LEU A 9 -0.08 0.83 15.36
C LEU A 9 -0.45 -0.04 14.14
N SER A 10 0.02 -1.29 14.12
CA SER A 10 -0.32 -2.25 13.09
C SER A 10 -1.80 -2.54 13.00
N SER A 11 -2.46 -2.70 14.16
CA SER A 11 -3.90 -2.97 14.22
C SER A 11 -4.72 -1.78 13.72
N ILE A 12 -4.32 -0.56 14.06
CA ILE A 12 -4.97 0.67 13.55
C ILE A 12 -4.80 0.78 12.03
N LEU A 13 -3.58 0.56 11.53
CA LEU A 13 -3.30 0.62 10.10
C LEU A 13 -4.01 -0.50 9.32
N LEU A 14 -4.16 -1.70 9.90
CA LEU A 14 -4.93 -2.80 9.33
C LEU A 14 -6.42 -2.46 9.21
N ALA A 15 -7.02 -1.93 10.26
CA ALA A 15 -8.41 -1.49 10.24
C ALA A 15 -8.63 -0.41 9.17
N LEU A 16 -7.75 0.60 9.12
CA LEU A 16 -7.80 1.65 8.12
C LEU A 16 -7.62 1.10 6.69
N LEU A 17 -6.73 0.13 6.50
CA LEU A 17 -6.52 -0.54 5.23
C LEU A 17 -7.81 -1.23 4.74
N ILE A 18 -8.50 -1.97 5.60
CA ILE A 18 -9.74 -2.65 5.25
C ILE A 18 -10.82 -1.63 4.88
N ILE A 19 -11.00 -0.58 5.68
CA ILE A 19 -12.00 0.48 5.42
C ILE A 19 -11.72 1.14 4.07
N LEU A 20 -10.50 1.61 3.83
CA LEU A 20 -10.13 2.32 2.61
C LEU A 20 -10.10 1.42 1.37
N SER A 21 -9.85 0.12 1.54
CA SER A 21 -9.80 -0.83 0.42
C SER A 21 -11.16 -1.42 0.06
N ARG A 22 -12.07 -1.52 0.99
CA ARG A 22 -13.34 -2.24 0.80
C ARG A 22 -14.56 -1.31 0.83
N ILE A 23 -14.62 -0.39 1.79
CA ILE A 23 -15.75 0.51 1.99
C ILE A 23 -15.58 1.78 1.15
N LEU A 24 -14.44 2.47 1.28
CA LEU A 24 -14.14 3.72 0.58
C LEU A 24 -13.39 3.48 -0.74
N SER A 25 -13.82 2.49 -1.52
CA SER A 25 -13.22 2.21 -2.82
C SER A 25 -14.25 2.30 -3.94
N ILE A 26 -13.89 3.01 -5.02
CA ILE A 26 -14.70 3.08 -6.23
C ILE A 26 -14.34 1.87 -7.09
N LYS A 27 -15.33 1.01 -7.34
CA LYS A 27 -15.17 -0.21 -8.14
C LYS A 27 -15.91 -0.05 -9.45
N THR A 28 -15.23 -0.33 -10.55
CA THR A 28 -15.80 -0.47 -11.87
C THR A 28 -15.53 -1.89 -12.38
N PRO A 29 -16.22 -2.36 -13.42
CA PRO A 29 -16.01 -3.71 -13.97
C PRO A 29 -14.59 -3.98 -14.48
N ILE A 30 -13.80 -2.91 -14.69
CA ILE A 30 -12.46 -3.00 -15.29
C ILE A 30 -11.36 -2.61 -14.29
N MET A 31 -11.65 -1.69 -13.34
CA MET A 31 -10.66 -1.18 -12.42
C MET A 31 -11.24 -0.86 -11.04
N LYS A 32 -10.35 -0.86 -10.04
CA LYS A 32 -10.64 -0.43 -8.68
C LYS A 32 -9.75 0.75 -8.32
N ILE A 33 -10.35 1.83 -7.82
CA ILE A 33 -9.64 2.96 -7.24
C ILE A 33 -9.87 2.92 -5.74
N SER A 34 -8.81 2.85 -4.95
CA SER A 34 -8.91 2.83 -3.50
C SER A 34 -7.76 3.59 -2.86
N PHE A 35 -8.00 4.10 -1.67
CA PHE A 35 -7.02 4.81 -0.86
C PHE A 35 -6.20 3.88 0.05
N ALA A 36 -6.24 2.57 -0.19
CA ALA A 36 -5.48 1.56 0.57
C ALA A 36 -3.96 1.77 0.53
N PHE A 37 -3.45 2.50 -0.46
CA PHE A 37 -2.04 2.86 -0.52
C PHE A 37 -1.59 3.72 0.66
N ILE A 38 -2.49 4.51 1.27
CA ILE A 38 -2.18 5.39 2.40
C ILE A 38 -1.68 4.59 3.61
N PRO A 39 -2.47 3.68 4.21
CA PRO A 39 -1.98 2.89 5.34
C PRO A 39 -0.83 1.96 4.96
N THR A 40 -0.78 1.46 3.73
CA THR A 40 0.34 0.64 3.25
C THR A 40 1.65 1.42 3.26
N MET A 41 1.68 2.64 2.71
CA MET A 41 2.89 3.46 2.66
C MET A 41 3.30 3.98 4.04
N LEU A 42 2.35 4.38 4.90
CA LEU A 42 2.64 4.76 6.28
C LEU A 42 3.23 3.59 7.07
N CYS A 43 2.64 2.39 6.92
CA CYS A 43 3.18 1.18 7.51
C CYS A 43 4.61 0.89 7.01
N ALA A 44 4.85 1.05 5.71
CA ALA A 44 6.16 0.85 5.09
C ALA A 44 7.21 1.79 5.66
N ILE A 45 6.89 3.07 5.83
CA ILE A 45 7.80 4.09 6.37
C ILE A 45 8.12 3.82 7.85
N TRP A 46 7.11 3.46 8.65
CA TRP A 46 7.23 3.40 10.10
C TRP A 46 7.60 2.03 10.66
N LEU A 47 7.06 0.96 10.08
CA LEU A 47 7.17 -0.40 10.65
C LEU A 47 8.08 -1.33 9.83
N GLY A 48 8.35 -0.96 8.57
CA GLY A 48 9.23 -1.71 7.68
C GLY A 48 8.58 -2.92 7.00
N PRO A 49 9.37 -3.67 6.18
CA PRO A 49 8.84 -4.62 5.21
C PRO A 49 8.04 -5.76 5.83
N LYS A 50 8.50 -6.35 6.93
CA LYS A 50 7.83 -7.49 7.57
C LYS A 50 6.40 -7.15 8.02
N TRP A 51 6.24 -6.01 8.69
CA TRP A 51 4.94 -5.56 9.16
C TRP A 51 4.04 -5.12 8.02
N THR A 52 4.60 -4.45 7.01
CA THR A 52 3.85 -4.01 5.85
C THR A 52 3.28 -5.19 5.07
N VAL A 53 4.07 -6.23 4.82
CA VAL A 53 3.59 -7.46 4.18
C VAL A 53 2.50 -8.12 5.02
N LEU A 54 2.75 -8.30 6.32
CA LEU A 54 1.79 -8.94 7.23
C LEU A 54 0.43 -8.22 7.21
N ILE A 55 0.43 -6.90 7.42
CA ILE A 55 -0.81 -6.11 7.45
C ILE A 55 -1.55 -6.16 6.12
N ASN A 56 -0.83 -6.04 5.01
CA ASN A 56 -1.46 -6.02 3.69
C ASN A 56 -2.04 -7.38 3.30
N VAL A 57 -1.34 -8.47 3.59
CA VAL A 57 -1.86 -9.84 3.38
C VAL A 57 -3.07 -10.10 4.27
N LEU A 58 -2.98 -9.81 5.57
CA LEU A 58 -4.12 -9.96 6.48
C LEU A 58 -5.30 -9.09 6.06
N GLY A 59 -5.04 -7.83 5.69
CA GLY A 59 -6.08 -6.91 5.22
C GLY A 59 -6.77 -7.35 3.95
N ASP A 60 -6.04 -7.97 3.02
CA ASP A 60 -6.62 -8.53 1.80
C ASP A 60 -7.48 -9.76 2.09
N VAL A 61 -6.97 -10.73 2.87
CA VAL A 61 -7.68 -11.96 3.25
C VAL A 61 -8.91 -11.64 4.10
N ILE A 62 -8.76 -10.90 5.19
CA ILE A 62 -9.88 -10.50 6.06
C ILE A 62 -10.90 -9.69 5.28
N GLY A 63 -10.43 -8.74 4.46
CA GLY A 63 -11.31 -7.93 3.63
C GLY A 63 -12.04 -8.74 2.56
N ALA A 64 -11.46 -9.82 2.04
CA ALA A 64 -12.12 -10.72 1.09
C ALA A 64 -13.20 -11.57 1.76
N ILE A 65 -13.00 -11.98 3.01
CA ILE A 65 -13.95 -12.78 3.79
C ILE A 65 -15.13 -11.90 4.25
N LEU A 66 -14.84 -10.73 4.85
CA LEU A 66 -15.87 -9.87 5.44
C LEU A 66 -16.66 -9.04 4.40
N PHE A 67 -15.98 -8.65 3.32
CA PHE A 67 -16.55 -7.80 2.27
C PHE A 67 -16.27 -8.39 0.88
N PRO A 68 -16.85 -9.56 0.53
CA PRO A 68 -16.61 -10.20 -0.75
C PRO A 68 -17.09 -9.31 -1.89
N THR A 69 -16.24 -9.14 -2.90
CA THR A 69 -16.55 -8.32 -4.10
C THR A 69 -16.50 -9.14 -5.38
N GLY A 70 -16.37 -10.45 -5.23
CA GLY A 70 -16.26 -11.45 -6.28
C GLY A 70 -15.55 -12.70 -5.77
N PRO A 71 -15.34 -13.72 -6.60
CA PRO A 71 -14.58 -14.91 -6.23
C PRO A 71 -13.18 -14.52 -5.75
N TYR A 72 -12.77 -15.07 -4.61
CA TYR A 72 -11.41 -14.86 -4.11
C TYR A 72 -10.40 -15.56 -5.02
N PHE A 73 -9.35 -14.83 -5.39
CA PHE A 73 -8.23 -15.37 -6.16
C PHE A 73 -6.90 -15.05 -5.49
N ILE A 74 -6.16 -16.07 -5.12
CA ILE A 74 -4.90 -15.97 -4.35
C ILE A 74 -3.84 -15.08 -5.04
N GLY A 75 -3.86 -14.97 -6.36
CA GLY A 75 -2.94 -14.14 -7.12
C GLY A 75 -2.99 -12.66 -6.70
N TYR A 76 -4.15 -12.14 -6.32
CA TYR A 76 -4.25 -10.75 -5.83
C TYR A 76 -3.59 -10.57 -4.48
N THR A 77 -3.67 -11.57 -3.60
CA THR A 77 -2.97 -11.56 -2.31
C THR A 77 -1.45 -11.62 -2.50
N ILE A 78 -0.97 -12.42 -3.45
CA ILE A 78 0.45 -12.45 -3.82
C ILE A 78 0.90 -11.07 -4.34
N SER A 79 0.12 -10.46 -5.23
CA SER A 79 0.39 -9.10 -5.73
C SER A 79 0.47 -8.07 -4.60
N THR A 80 -0.46 -8.16 -3.65
CA THR A 80 -0.51 -7.28 -2.47
C THR A 80 0.73 -7.47 -1.58
N ALA A 81 1.17 -8.72 -1.37
CA ALA A 81 2.38 -9.03 -0.63
C ALA A 81 3.65 -8.46 -1.31
N ILE A 82 3.76 -8.61 -2.64
CA ILE A 82 4.89 -8.08 -3.41
C ILE A 82 4.91 -6.54 -3.36
N ALA A 83 3.77 -5.89 -3.55
CA ALA A 83 3.67 -4.43 -3.44
C ALA A 83 4.08 -3.95 -2.04
N ALA A 84 3.57 -4.59 -0.99
CA ALA A 84 3.90 -4.28 0.39
C ALA A 84 5.39 -4.49 0.70
N TYR A 85 6.00 -5.52 0.13
CA TYR A 85 7.43 -5.77 0.27
C TYR A 85 8.28 -4.69 -0.41
N ILE A 86 7.94 -4.30 -1.65
CA ILE A 86 8.63 -3.23 -2.39
C ILE A 86 8.53 -1.91 -1.60
N TYR A 87 7.32 -1.52 -1.17
CA TYR A 87 7.16 -0.31 -0.35
C TYR A 87 7.92 -0.42 0.97
N GLY A 88 7.81 -1.54 1.67
CA GLY A 88 8.47 -1.75 2.95
C GLY A 88 9.99 -1.70 2.89
N THR A 89 10.60 -2.21 1.83
CA THR A 89 12.07 -2.19 1.66
C THR A 89 12.59 -0.82 1.24
N LEU A 90 11.88 -0.14 0.36
CA LEU A 90 12.33 1.14 -0.18
C LEU A 90 12.02 2.33 0.74
N LEU A 91 10.88 2.31 1.46
CA LEU A 91 10.42 3.44 2.26
C LEU A 91 10.82 3.34 3.74
N TYR A 92 11.24 2.17 4.23
CA TYR A 92 11.51 1.98 5.64
C TYR A 92 12.60 2.91 6.15
N LYS A 93 12.26 3.72 7.16
CA LYS A 93 13.19 4.53 7.94
C LYS A 93 13.75 3.71 9.10
N LYS A 94 14.96 3.21 8.99
CA LYS A 94 15.67 2.70 10.16
C LYS A 94 16.04 3.89 11.05
N SER A 95 15.83 3.76 12.36
CA SER A 95 15.89 4.83 13.37
C SER A 95 17.13 5.73 13.36
N GLU A 96 18.22 5.29 12.73
CA GLU A 96 19.52 6.00 12.69
C GLU A 96 19.70 6.90 11.47
N ASN A 97 18.88 6.73 10.44
CA ASN A 97 18.96 7.53 9.21
C ASN A 97 17.73 8.43 9.09
N ILE A 98 17.86 9.68 9.54
CA ILE A 98 16.88 10.72 9.21
C ILE A 98 17.05 10.99 7.72
N TYR A 99 16.18 10.41 6.87
CA TYR A 99 16.17 10.77 5.47
C TYR A 99 15.90 12.27 5.34
N THR A 100 16.74 12.96 4.59
CA THR A 100 16.42 14.29 4.11
C THR A 100 15.10 14.19 3.32
N ASP A 101 14.25 15.21 3.39
CA ASP A 101 12.96 15.22 2.66
C ASP A 101 13.13 14.86 1.17
N LYS A 102 14.22 15.29 0.54
CA LYS A 102 14.56 14.91 -0.84
C LYS A 102 14.76 13.41 -1.04
N GLN A 103 15.44 12.74 -0.11
CA GLN A 103 15.67 11.28 -0.20
C GLN A 103 14.37 10.50 -0.04
N LEU A 104 13.48 10.94 0.86
CA LEU A 104 12.16 10.33 1.01
C LEU A 104 11.35 10.47 -0.28
N ILE A 105 11.30 11.67 -0.86
CA ILE A 105 10.59 11.94 -2.12
C ILE A 105 11.08 11.01 -3.23
N ILE A 106 12.39 10.90 -3.43
CA ILE A 106 12.98 10.03 -4.45
C ILE A 106 12.59 8.56 -4.22
N ARG A 107 12.66 8.09 -2.98
CA ARG A 107 12.29 6.71 -2.63
C ARG A 107 10.80 6.43 -2.85
N VAL A 108 9.92 7.38 -2.50
CA VAL A 108 8.49 7.28 -2.76
C VAL A 108 8.22 7.21 -4.26
N ILE A 109 8.88 8.03 -5.07
CA ILE A 109 8.75 8.01 -6.53
C ILE A 109 9.18 6.65 -7.08
N ILE A 110 10.38 6.17 -6.73
CA ILE A 110 10.90 4.89 -7.22
C ILE A 110 9.98 3.73 -6.80
N ALA A 111 9.58 3.68 -5.53
CA ALA A 111 8.71 2.62 -5.02
C ALA A 111 7.34 2.62 -5.72
N THR A 112 6.74 3.79 -5.93
CA THR A 112 5.45 3.93 -6.60
C THR A 112 5.53 3.50 -8.06
N ILE A 113 6.59 3.88 -8.78
CA ILE A 113 6.80 3.48 -10.17
C ILE A 113 7.00 1.97 -10.28
N LEU A 114 7.84 1.38 -9.42
CA LEU A 114 8.09 -0.07 -9.41
C LEU A 114 6.81 -0.86 -9.13
N VAL A 115 6.04 -0.48 -8.12
CA VAL A 115 4.76 -1.13 -7.81
C VAL A 115 3.75 -0.94 -8.94
N SER A 116 3.72 0.22 -9.57
CA SER A 116 2.83 0.48 -10.71
C SER A 116 3.16 -0.42 -11.90
N ILE A 117 4.42 -0.57 -12.26
CA ILE A 117 4.85 -1.39 -13.40
C ILE A 117 4.70 -2.89 -13.07
N ILE A 118 5.33 -3.34 -12.00
CA ILE A 118 5.42 -4.78 -11.68
C ILE A 118 4.07 -5.33 -11.23
N VAL A 119 3.45 -4.64 -10.27
CA VAL A 119 2.25 -5.18 -9.61
C VAL A 119 0.98 -4.76 -10.32
N ASN A 120 0.76 -3.45 -10.53
CA ASN A 120 -0.52 -3.00 -11.07
C ASN A 120 -0.67 -3.27 -12.56
N MET A 121 0.37 -3.02 -13.35
CA MET A 121 0.33 -3.23 -14.80
C MET A 121 0.70 -4.67 -15.18
N GLY A 122 1.64 -5.30 -14.48
CA GLY A 122 2.05 -6.69 -14.71
C GLY A 122 1.09 -7.68 -14.06
N LEU A 123 1.32 -8.01 -12.79
CA LEU A 123 0.64 -9.09 -12.08
C LEU A 123 -0.88 -8.93 -12.04
N ASN A 124 -1.38 -7.77 -11.63
CA ASN A 124 -2.83 -7.56 -11.51
C ASN A 124 -3.55 -7.59 -12.87
N THR A 125 -2.88 -7.22 -13.95
CA THR A 125 -3.45 -7.35 -15.30
C THR A 125 -3.52 -8.82 -15.71
N LEU A 126 -2.45 -9.58 -15.42
CA LEU A 126 -2.41 -11.02 -15.68
C LEU A 126 -3.53 -11.75 -14.92
N TRP A 127 -3.66 -11.50 -13.62
CA TRP A 127 -4.72 -12.13 -12.81
C TRP A 127 -6.12 -11.75 -13.28
N THR A 128 -6.33 -10.48 -13.65
CA THR A 128 -7.62 -10.04 -14.17
C THR A 128 -7.90 -10.67 -15.53
N SER A 129 -6.92 -10.82 -16.41
CA SER A 129 -7.08 -11.52 -17.69
C SER A 129 -7.52 -12.98 -17.48
N ILE A 130 -6.83 -13.70 -16.58
CA ILE A 130 -7.14 -15.09 -16.23
C ILE A 130 -8.55 -15.22 -15.63
N THR A 131 -8.92 -14.35 -14.70
CA THR A 131 -10.18 -14.46 -13.96
C THR A 131 -11.40 -13.94 -14.74
N SER A 132 -11.23 -12.98 -15.64
CA SER A 132 -12.31 -12.36 -16.40
C SER A 132 -12.41 -12.84 -17.86
N GLY A 133 -11.40 -13.57 -18.36
CA GLY A 133 -11.33 -14.00 -19.77
C GLY A 133 -11.09 -12.86 -20.77
N LYS A 134 -10.85 -11.62 -20.29
CA LYS A 134 -10.60 -10.46 -21.16
C LYS A 134 -9.15 -10.46 -21.68
N ALA A 135 -8.96 -10.00 -22.92
CA ALA A 135 -7.64 -9.88 -23.52
C ALA A 135 -6.70 -9.01 -22.67
N PHE A 136 -5.50 -9.50 -22.41
CA PHE A 136 -4.49 -8.81 -21.60
C PHE A 136 -4.21 -7.38 -22.07
N ILE A 137 -4.08 -7.19 -23.40
CA ILE A 137 -3.75 -5.88 -23.97
C ILE A 137 -4.83 -4.82 -23.70
N VAL A 138 -6.10 -5.19 -23.69
CA VAL A 138 -7.21 -4.27 -23.40
C VAL A 138 -7.17 -3.85 -21.94
N LEU A 139 -6.92 -4.79 -21.03
CA LEU A 139 -6.79 -4.50 -19.59
C LEU A 139 -5.53 -3.67 -19.31
N PHE A 140 -4.44 -3.97 -19.97
CA PHE A 140 -3.18 -3.23 -19.85
C PHE A 140 -3.33 -1.77 -20.26
N SER A 141 -3.96 -1.51 -21.41
CA SER A 141 -4.19 -0.14 -21.91
C SER A 141 -5.03 0.70 -20.95
N THR A 142 -6.12 0.12 -20.44
CA THR A 142 -6.97 0.82 -19.45
C THR A 142 -6.25 1.10 -18.13
N ARG A 143 -5.41 0.15 -17.67
CA ARG A 143 -4.61 0.32 -16.47
C ARG A 143 -3.48 1.31 -16.65
N PHE A 144 -2.88 1.38 -17.83
CA PHE A 144 -1.83 2.35 -18.17
C PHE A 144 -2.34 3.79 -17.99
N ILE A 145 -3.49 4.12 -18.58
CA ILE A 145 -4.13 5.43 -18.42
C ILE A 145 -4.39 5.74 -16.94
N LYS A 146 -4.95 4.76 -16.21
CA LYS A 146 -5.15 4.90 -14.77
C LYS A 146 -3.86 5.20 -14.01
N GLN A 147 -2.75 4.51 -14.32
CA GLN A 147 -1.49 4.70 -13.60
C GLN A 147 -0.87 6.08 -13.84
N ILE A 148 -1.02 6.64 -15.03
CA ILE A 148 -0.57 8.02 -15.31
C ILE A 148 -1.21 9.02 -14.32
N ILE A 149 -2.48 8.82 -14.01
CA ILE A 149 -3.21 9.69 -13.07
C ILE A 149 -2.89 9.34 -11.61
N MET A 150 -2.81 8.04 -11.30
CA MET A 150 -2.69 7.59 -9.91
C MET A 150 -1.27 7.73 -9.35
N ILE A 151 -0.21 7.62 -10.16
CA ILE A 151 1.17 7.78 -9.70
C ILE A 151 1.41 9.14 -9.03
N PRO A 152 1.11 10.28 -9.66
CA PRO A 152 1.30 11.58 -9.01
C PRO A 152 0.42 11.75 -7.76
N ILE A 153 -0.80 11.20 -7.76
CA ILE A 153 -1.67 11.23 -6.58
C ILE A 153 -1.05 10.44 -5.42
N HIS A 154 -0.58 9.21 -5.67
CA HIS A 154 0.07 8.40 -4.64
C HIS A 154 1.30 9.10 -4.06
N ILE A 155 2.14 9.68 -4.90
CA ILE A 155 3.34 10.41 -4.48
C ILE A 155 2.97 11.62 -3.63
N SER A 156 2.10 12.49 -4.14
CA SER A 156 1.71 13.73 -3.47
C SER A 156 1.04 13.48 -2.11
N VAL A 157 0.07 12.56 -2.08
CA VAL A 157 -0.66 12.22 -0.83
C VAL A 157 0.28 11.58 0.19
N THR A 158 1.17 10.68 -0.24
CA THR A 158 2.12 10.04 0.69
C THR A 158 3.07 11.04 1.32
N ILE A 159 3.66 11.94 0.53
CA ILE A 159 4.56 12.97 1.03
C ILE A 159 3.84 13.94 1.96
N PHE A 160 2.63 14.36 1.59
CA PHE A 160 1.81 15.26 2.39
C PHE A 160 1.46 14.65 3.76
N LEU A 161 0.95 13.43 3.76
CA LEU A 161 0.58 12.73 4.99
C LEU A 161 1.79 12.41 5.86
N GLU A 162 2.91 12.00 5.28
CA GLU A 162 4.13 11.75 6.04
C GLU A 162 4.60 13.01 6.74
N LYS A 163 4.61 14.16 6.08
CA LYS A 163 5.00 15.43 6.70
C LYS A 163 4.09 15.82 7.87
N ILE A 164 2.79 15.66 7.74
CA ILE A 164 1.83 15.97 8.79
C ILE A 164 1.98 15.00 9.97
N LEU A 165 2.07 13.71 9.69
CA LEU A 165 2.05 12.65 10.70
C LEU A 165 3.42 12.39 11.32
N ARG A 166 4.51 12.91 10.75
CA ARG A 166 5.87 12.73 11.27
C ARG A 166 6.01 13.17 12.72
N LYS A 167 5.61 14.41 13.03
CA LYS A 167 5.71 14.98 14.40
C LYS A 167 4.89 14.20 15.43
N PRO A 168 3.57 13.94 15.21
CA PRO A 168 2.79 13.09 16.10
C PRO A 168 3.39 11.71 16.29
N PHE A 169 3.90 11.09 15.24
CA PHE A 169 4.50 9.77 15.29
C PHE A 169 5.81 9.76 16.10
N GLU A 170 6.68 10.74 15.91
CA GLU A 170 7.91 10.89 16.70
C GLU A 170 7.61 11.14 18.18
N LYS A 171 6.59 11.96 18.48
CA LYS A 171 6.12 12.17 19.86
C LYS A 171 5.60 10.87 20.49
N TYR A 172 4.84 10.08 19.74
CA TYR A 172 4.36 8.76 20.18
C TYR A 172 5.52 7.79 20.46
N LEU A 173 6.61 7.88 19.69
CA LEU A 173 7.80 7.06 19.92
C LEU A 173 8.55 7.46 21.19
N ARG A 174 8.72 8.78 21.42
CA ARG A 174 9.49 9.34 22.54
C ARG A 174 8.73 9.30 23.87
N GLY A 175 7.42 9.48 23.86
CA GLY A 175 6.56 9.56 25.04
C GLY A 175 6.36 8.27 25.84
N SER A 176 7.35 7.37 25.87
CA SER A 176 7.33 6.13 26.65
C SER A 176 8.58 5.90 27.47
N ASP A 177 9.42 6.90 27.58
CA ASP A 177 10.61 6.84 28.44
C ASP A 177 10.40 7.59 29.78
N ASP A 178 9.14 7.99 30.07
CA ASP A 178 8.68 8.50 31.37
C ASP A 178 7.87 7.45 32.11
#